data_b285f511027f8a0f457cae718e2e9f07
#
_entry.id   b285f511027f8a0f457cae718e2e9f07
#
_cell.length_a   1.000
_cell.length_b   1.000
_cell.length_c   1.000
_cell.angle_alpha   90.00
_cell.angle_beta   90.00
_cell.angle_gamma   90.00
#
_symmetry.space_group_name_H-M   'P 1'
#
loop_
_entity.id
_entity.type
_entity.pdbx_description
1 polymer ?
#
loop_
_entity_poly.entity_id
_entity_poly.type
_entity_poly.pdbx_seq_one_letter_code
_entity_poly.pdbx_strand_id
1 'polypeptide(L)'
;MAYIVTGSSPKQPNFSLSVEGADITDTVRENLVDLTLKDYGGDNKKSDEISFTVVSPDMKLPAKGVKISLALGFGGTLTNKGTFVVDARSSGGGRTQARTIQIVARAFSKTNERGHSTLQSQKTRSFNSGITLGDLASTVAASHGLTARVDSTLVNVSVGHIDQLGESDMNLMTRIAESHGAVSKITHDYWVLTPRNAKTTISGHPLPIHLITPDMCDTWRYHDNSDHPDCGTEGSGSYIVAYKDMADGGKIKQLTIGSGEPVTHLSVPFPSLEAAQQVGTGGAKHAQKKLRGVSLTMPATPELMGMTAEGKITLSGFGSVEDGDWKIGRLEFRLSDKGLTINMELE
;
A
#
# COMPACT_ATOMS: atom_id res chain seq x y z
N MET A 1 -14.67 -12.77 28.39
CA MET A 1 -15.18 -12.14 27.15
C MET A 1 -14.85 -10.66 27.23
N ALA A 2 -13.99 -10.18 26.34
CA ALA A 2 -13.72 -8.75 26.25
C ALA A 2 -14.76 -8.15 25.30
N TYR A 3 -15.61 -7.28 25.82
CA TYR A 3 -16.56 -6.53 25.00
C TYR A 3 -15.88 -5.24 24.58
N ILE A 4 -15.86 -4.98 23.29
CA ILE A 4 -15.48 -3.68 22.77
C ILE A 4 -16.62 -2.70 23.06
N VAL A 5 -16.37 -1.73 23.95
CA VAL A 5 -17.33 -0.69 24.23
C VAL A 5 -17.21 0.36 23.14
N THR A 6 -18.11 0.34 22.17
CA THR A 6 -18.25 1.40 21.19
C THR A 6 -19.52 2.18 21.53
N GLY A 7 -19.42 3.49 21.67
CA GLY A 7 -20.53 4.29 22.15
C GLY A 7 -20.70 5.61 21.42
N SER A 8 -21.76 6.31 21.77
CA SER A 8 -22.13 7.63 21.23
C SER A 8 -21.34 8.80 21.85
N SER A 9 -20.45 8.53 22.82
CA SER A 9 -19.59 9.57 23.38
C SER A 9 -18.59 10.07 22.32
N PRO A 10 -18.36 11.37 22.18
CA PRO A 10 -17.46 11.94 21.17
C PRO A 10 -16.03 11.40 21.23
N LYS A 11 -15.62 10.83 22.35
CA LYS A 11 -14.28 10.27 22.58
C LYS A 11 -14.22 8.75 22.51
N GLN A 12 -15.35 8.06 22.32
CA GLN A 12 -15.35 6.60 22.22
C GLN A 12 -15.09 6.15 20.80
N PRO A 13 -14.13 5.21 20.58
CA PRO A 13 -13.92 4.59 19.28
C PRO A 13 -15.21 3.97 18.75
N ASN A 14 -15.45 4.13 17.47
CA ASN A 14 -16.62 3.61 16.80
C ASN A 14 -16.29 3.17 15.37
N PHE A 15 -17.11 2.28 14.83
CA PHE A 15 -16.99 1.80 13.46
C PHE A 15 -18.37 1.58 12.84
N SER A 16 -18.39 1.48 11.53
CA SER A 16 -19.53 1.00 10.75
C SER A 16 -19.04 -0.03 9.75
N LEU A 17 -19.77 -1.13 9.63
CA LEU A 17 -19.55 -2.19 8.66
C LEU A 17 -20.83 -2.43 7.86
N SER A 18 -20.73 -2.47 6.54
CA SER A 18 -21.83 -2.90 5.68
C SER A 18 -21.36 -4.00 4.72
N VAL A 19 -22.26 -4.93 4.43
CA VAL A 19 -22.05 -6.03 3.48
C VAL A 19 -23.01 -5.87 2.33
N GLU A 20 -22.50 -5.73 1.10
CA GLU A 20 -23.32 -5.46 -0.10
C GLU A 20 -24.32 -4.33 0.10
N GLY A 21 -23.93 -3.30 0.89
CA GLY A 21 -24.77 -2.15 1.23
C GLY A 21 -25.70 -2.35 2.44
N ALA A 22 -25.86 -3.56 2.94
CA ALA A 22 -26.65 -3.83 4.16
C ALA A 22 -25.77 -3.58 5.41
N ASP A 23 -26.26 -2.77 6.33
CA ASP A 23 -25.58 -2.49 7.60
C ASP A 23 -25.57 -3.74 8.49
N ILE A 24 -24.38 -4.17 8.92
CA ILE A 24 -24.16 -5.30 9.83
C ILE A 24 -23.46 -4.86 11.12
N THR A 25 -23.33 -3.56 11.32
CA THR A 25 -22.53 -2.97 12.41
C THR A 25 -22.90 -3.52 13.76
N ASP A 26 -24.18 -3.52 14.11
CA ASP A 26 -24.63 -3.95 15.44
C ASP A 26 -24.42 -5.45 15.64
N THR A 27 -24.70 -6.26 14.63
CA THR A 27 -24.47 -7.72 14.68
C THR A 27 -22.98 -8.06 14.93
N VAL A 28 -22.08 -7.30 14.32
CA VAL A 28 -20.63 -7.47 14.51
C VAL A 28 -20.21 -6.92 15.86
N ARG A 29 -20.71 -5.73 16.25
CA ARG A 29 -20.33 -5.01 17.48
C ARG A 29 -20.56 -5.85 18.74
N GLU A 30 -21.67 -6.53 18.84
CA GLU A 30 -22.03 -7.35 20.00
C GLU A 30 -21.04 -8.50 20.25
N ASN A 31 -20.35 -8.92 19.21
CA ASN A 31 -19.52 -10.12 19.24
C ASN A 31 -18.06 -9.86 18.82
N LEU A 32 -17.69 -8.61 18.59
CA LEU A 32 -16.37 -8.24 18.07
C LEU A 32 -15.29 -8.50 19.12
N VAL A 33 -14.22 -9.18 18.71
CA VAL A 33 -12.99 -9.37 19.48
C VAL A 33 -11.95 -8.32 19.07
N ASP A 34 -11.71 -8.22 17.78
CA ASP A 34 -10.81 -7.24 17.19
C ASP A 34 -11.20 -6.91 15.75
N LEU A 35 -10.87 -5.70 15.33
CA LEU A 35 -10.97 -5.25 13.95
C LEU A 35 -9.68 -4.51 13.59
N THR A 36 -9.06 -4.90 12.51
CA THR A 36 -7.82 -4.31 12.03
C THR A 36 -7.97 -3.88 10.58
N LEU A 37 -7.58 -2.66 10.29
CA LEU A 37 -7.37 -2.15 8.93
C LEU A 37 -5.87 -1.97 8.71
N LYS A 38 -5.33 -2.56 7.65
CA LYS A 38 -3.97 -2.34 7.18
C LYS A 38 -4.01 -1.62 5.85
N ASP A 39 -3.43 -0.45 5.82
CA ASP A 39 -3.22 0.37 4.62
C ASP A 39 -1.73 0.33 4.27
N TYR A 40 -1.41 -0.18 3.10
CA TYR A 40 -0.03 -0.34 2.65
C TYR A 40 0.33 0.71 1.61
N GLY A 41 1.49 1.32 1.77
CA GLY A 41 2.10 2.10 0.70
C GLY A 41 2.42 1.24 -0.51
N GLY A 42 2.45 1.84 -1.70
CA GLY A 42 2.66 1.11 -2.95
C GLY A 42 3.98 0.36 -3.03
N ASP A 43 4.98 0.78 -2.27
CA ASP A 43 6.29 0.12 -2.22
C ASP A 43 6.23 -1.26 -1.54
N ASN A 44 5.22 -1.50 -0.72
CA ASN A 44 5.05 -2.78 0.00
C ASN A 44 4.52 -3.93 -0.87
N LYS A 45 4.09 -3.68 -2.11
CA LYS A 45 3.52 -4.68 -3.03
C LYS A 45 2.39 -5.53 -2.40
N LYS A 46 1.72 -4.98 -1.40
CA LYS A 46 0.61 -5.60 -0.67
C LYS A 46 -0.68 -4.81 -0.89
N SER A 47 -1.79 -5.50 -0.90
CA SER A 47 -3.11 -4.90 -0.92
C SER A 47 -3.53 -4.44 0.46
N ASP A 48 -4.26 -3.35 0.53
CA ASP A 48 -4.96 -2.96 1.75
C ASP A 48 -5.88 -4.09 2.18
N GLU A 49 -5.98 -4.27 3.48
CA GLU A 49 -6.66 -5.41 4.09
C GLU A 49 -7.42 -4.97 5.33
N ILE A 50 -8.65 -5.44 5.44
CA ILE A 50 -9.34 -5.46 6.72
C ILE A 50 -9.44 -6.89 7.23
N SER A 51 -9.28 -7.05 8.53
CA SER A 51 -9.57 -8.31 9.21
C SER A 51 -10.35 -8.04 10.48
N PHE A 52 -11.31 -8.90 10.78
CA PHE A 52 -12.01 -8.84 12.05
C PHE A 52 -12.37 -10.23 12.55
N THR A 53 -12.37 -10.36 13.87
CA THR A 53 -12.68 -11.59 14.58
C THR A 53 -13.93 -11.36 15.42
N VAL A 54 -14.90 -12.25 15.29
CA VAL A 54 -16.12 -12.25 16.09
C VAL A 54 -16.28 -13.60 16.84
N VAL A 55 -16.86 -13.54 18.01
CA VAL A 55 -17.29 -14.73 18.78
C VAL A 55 -18.76 -14.92 18.55
N SER A 56 -19.13 -15.93 17.77
CA SER A 56 -20.55 -16.21 17.54
C SER A 56 -20.78 -17.69 17.26
N PRO A 57 -21.67 -18.34 18.01
CA PRO A 57 -22.03 -19.74 17.74
C PRO A 57 -22.81 -19.89 16.44
N ASP A 58 -23.63 -18.91 16.09
CA ASP A 58 -24.66 -19.02 15.05
C ASP A 58 -24.38 -18.24 13.77
N MET A 59 -23.42 -17.30 13.79
CA MET A 59 -23.09 -16.48 12.62
C MET A 59 -22.60 -17.34 11.47
N LYS A 60 -23.19 -17.16 10.30
CA LYS A 60 -22.75 -17.82 9.06
C LYS A 60 -21.50 -17.15 8.54
N LEU A 61 -20.60 -17.95 7.98
CA LEU A 61 -19.45 -17.43 7.24
C LEU A 61 -19.94 -16.70 5.97
N PRO A 62 -19.53 -15.45 5.73
CA PRO A 62 -19.88 -14.75 4.51
C PRO A 62 -19.32 -15.49 3.29
N ALA A 63 -19.94 -15.34 2.14
CA ALA A 63 -19.38 -15.90 0.90
C ALA A 63 -18.08 -15.18 0.53
N LYS A 64 -17.14 -15.87 -0.11
CA LYS A 64 -15.99 -15.21 -0.76
C LYS A 64 -16.49 -14.33 -1.90
N GLY A 65 -15.80 -13.21 -2.12
CA GLY A 65 -16.18 -12.24 -3.16
C GLY A 65 -17.21 -11.20 -2.72
N VAL A 66 -17.78 -11.34 -1.53
CA VAL A 66 -18.74 -10.36 -0.97
C VAL A 66 -18.01 -9.07 -0.59
N LYS A 67 -18.60 -7.92 -0.89
CA LYS A 67 -18.03 -6.60 -0.59
C LYS A 67 -18.40 -6.17 0.84
N ILE A 68 -17.38 -5.71 1.57
CA ILE A 68 -17.50 -5.13 2.92
C ILE A 68 -17.00 -3.71 2.89
N SER A 69 -17.81 -2.74 3.29
CA SER A 69 -17.37 -1.35 3.46
C SER A 69 -17.13 -1.07 4.94
N LEU A 70 -16.04 -0.36 5.22
CA LEU A 70 -15.61 0.00 6.57
C LEU A 70 -15.53 1.51 6.73
N ALA A 71 -16.08 2.01 7.82
CA ALA A 71 -15.78 3.34 8.34
C ALA A 71 -15.29 3.23 9.80
N LEU A 72 -14.30 4.04 10.18
CA LEU A 72 -13.71 4.09 11.52
C LEU A 72 -13.71 5.51 12.03
N GLY A 73 -13.84 5.69 13.33
CA GLY A 73 -13.81 7.02 13.94
C GLY A 73 -14.18 7.03 15.41
N PHE A 74 -14.80 8.11 15.83
CA PHE A 74 -15.17 8.33 17.22
C PHE A 74 -16.61 8.87 17.32
N GLY A 75 -17.34 8.36 18.28
CA GLY A 75 -18.75 8.74 18.48
C GLY A 75 -19.57 8.58 17.19
N GLY A 76 -20.21 9.66 16.76
CA GLY A 76 -20.98 9.71 15.51
C GLY A 76 -20.18 10.12 14.26
N THR A 77 -18.91 10.50 14.42
CA THR A 77 -18.06 10.95 13.30
C THR A 77 -17.19 9.82 12.82
N LEU A 78 -17.54 9.24 11.68
CA LEU A 78 -16.80 8.13 11.07
C LEU A 78 -16.17 8.56 9.75
N THR A 79 -14.93 8.16 9.55
CA THR A 79 -14.19 8.34 8.30
C THR A 79 -14.29 7.06 7.48
N ASN A 80 -14.76 7.19 6.23
CA ASN A 80 -14.81 6.07 5.31
C ASN A 80 -13.39 5.56 5.01
N LYS A 81 -13.17 4.27 5.20
CA LYS A 81 -11.88 3.59 4.98
C LYS A 81 -11.87 2.74 3.71
N GLY A 82 -12.96 2.72 2.97
CA GLY A 82 -13.08 2.03 1.69
C GLY A 82 -13.90 0.76 1.74
N THR A 83 -13.91 0.08 0.61
CA THR A 83 -14.62 -1.18 0.40
C THR A 83 -13.61 -2.28 0.08
N PHE A 84 -13.82 -3.43 0.68
CA PHE A 84 -12.93 -4.59 0.61
C PHE A 84 -13.74 -5.82 0.20
N VAL A 85 -13.10 -6.78 -0.41
CA VAL A 85 -13.75 -8.02 -0.89
C VAL A 85 -13.28 -9.19 -0.05
N VAL A 86 -14.20 -9.97 0.49
CA VAL A 86 -13.89 -11.16 1.31
C VAL A 86 -13.05 -12.14 0.51
N ASP A 87 -11.82 -12.36 0.99
CA ASP A 87 -10.83 -13.23 0.35
C ASP A 87 -10.61 -14.51 1.18
N ALA A 88 -10.44 -14.35 2.49
CA ALA A 88 -10.28 -15.49 3.40
C ALA A 88 -11.27 -15.43 4.56
N ARG A 89 -11.64 -16.61 5.03
CA ARG A 89 -12.51 -16.80 6.17
C ARG A 89 -12.12 -18.06 6.89
N SER A 90 -12.13 -18.02 8.19
CA SER A 90 -11.89 -19.20 9.03
C SER A 90 -12.85 -19.21 10.21
N SER A 91 -13.08 -20.38 10.74
CA SER A 91 -13.79 -20.53 12.02
C SER A 91 -13.14 -21.64 12.82
N GLY A 92 -13.11 -21.45 14.13
CA GLY A 92 -12.56 -22.40 15.07
C GLY A 92 -13.30 -22.31 16.40
N GLY A 93 -13.23 -23.36 17.17
CA GLY A 93 -13.83 -23.43 18.50
C GLY A 93 -13.52 -24.79 19.11
N GLY A 94 -13.88 -24.96 20.35
CA GLY A 94 -13.61 -26.21 21.07
C GLY A 94 -14.55 -26.42 22.25
N ARG A 95 -14.31 -27.50 22.95
CA ARG A 95 -15.15 -27.92 24.06
C ARG A 95 -15.20 -26.88 25.19
N THR A 96 -14.12 -26.11 25.36
CA THR A 96 -13.98 -25.04 26.37
C THR A 96 -13.81 -23.65 25.76
N GLN A 97 -13.85 -23.55 24.42
CA GLN A 97 -13.68 -22.30 23.72
C GLN A 97 -14.90 -21.99 22.86
N ALA A 98 -15.42 -20.78 23.01
CA ALA A 98 -16.48 -20.30 22.13
C ALA A 98 -16.01 -20.29 20.66
N ARG A 99 -16.96 -20.54 19.76
CA ARG A 99 -16.67 -20.47 18.32
C ARG A 99 -16.29 -19.07 17.92
N THR A 100 -15.13 -18.93 17.28
CA THR A 100 -14.65 -17.70 16.68
C THR A 100 -14.74 -17.77 15.16
N ILE A 101 -15.01 -16.65 14.54
CA ILE A 101 -15.01 -16.47 13.09
C ILE A 101 -14.04 -15.33 12.80
N GLN A 102 -13.07 -15.59 11.93
CA GLN A 102 -12.17 -14.59 11.41
C GLN A 102 -12.47 -14.37 9.92
N ILE A 103 -12.61 -13.12 9.54
CA ILE A 103 -12.85 -12.69 8.18
C ILE A 103 -11.69 -11.78 7.76
N VAL A 104 -11.16 -12.03 6.56
CA VAL A 104 -10.14 -11.19 5.92
C VAL A 104 -10.69 -10.74 4.57
N ALA A 105 -10.72 -9.44 4.34
CA ALA A 105 -11.13 -8.86 3.08
C ALA A 105 -10.05 -7.89 2.58
N ARG A 106 -9.83 -7.86 1.26
CA ARG A 106 -8.79 -7.07 0.62
C ARG A 106 -9.38 -6.02 -0.30
N ALA A 107 -8.62 -4.95 -0.56
CA ALA A 107 -9.06 -3.86 -1.43
C ALA A 107 -9.36 -4.32 -2.86
N PHE A 108 -8.84 -5.45 -3.26
CA PHE A 108 -9.23 -6.10 -4.50
C PHE A 108 -9.41 -7.60 -4.30
N SER A 109 -10.45 -8.11 -4.89
CA SER A 109 -10.60 -9.52 -5.19
C SER A 109 -11.68 -9.60 -6.26
N LYS A 110 -11.32 -9.46 -7.52
CA LYS A 110 -12.20 -9.99 -8.56
C LYS A 110 -11.83 -11.45 -8.76
N THR A 111 -12.48 -12.27 -7.97
CA THR A 111 -12.45 -13.70 -8.15
C THR A 111 -13.33 -14.07 -9.34
N ASN A 112 -12.80 -14.93 -10.22
CA ASN A 112 -13.67 -15.64 -11.15
C ASN A 112 -14.63 -16.55 -10.35
N GLU A 113 -15.58 -17.19 -11.01
CA GLU A 113 -16.55 -18.11 -10.38
C GLU A 113 -15.91 -19.22 -9.53
N ARG A 114 -14.60 -19.48 -9.72
CA ARG A 114 -13.81 -20.46 -8.95
C ARG A 114 -13.03 -19.82 -7.78
N GLY A 115 -13.19 -18.52 -7.51
CA GLY A 115 -12.56 -17.85 -6.40
C GLY A 115 -11.10 -17.43 -6.62
N HIS A 116 -10.60 -17.38 -7.86
CA HIS A 116 -9.25 -16.93 -8.20
C HIS A 116 -9.25 -15.50 -8.74
N SER A 117 -8.31 -14.69 -8.28
CA SER A 117 -8.15 -13.32 -8.80
C SER A 117 -7.59 -13.34 -10.22
N THR A 118 -8.29 -12.71 -11.15
CA THR A 118 -7.83 -12.53 -12.53
C THR A 118 -6.65 -11.56 -12.62
N LEU A 119 -6.49 -10.69 -11.62
CA LEU A 119 -5.40 -9.70 -11.54
C LEU A 119 -4.01 -10.34 -11.44
N GLN A 120 -3.94 -11.54 -10.84
CA GLN A 120 -2.70 -12.29 -10.66
C GLN A 120 -2.44 -13.31 -11.79
N SER A 121 -3.38 -13.46 -12.72
CA SER A 121 -3.19 -14.36 -13.86
C SER A 121 -2.09 -13.84 -14.77
N GLN A 122 -1.14 -14.73 -15.09
CA GLN A 122 -0.04 -14.40 -15.97
C GLN A 122 -0.52 -14.29 -17.41
N LYS A 123 0.00 -13.32 -18.13
CA LYS A 123 -0.32 -13.04 -19.55
C LYS A 123 0.96 -12.89 -20.35
N THR A 124 0.86 -13.17 -21.66
CA THR A 124 1.93 -12.88 -22.62
C THR A 124 1.33 -12.03 -23.73
N ARG A 125 1.76 -10.77 -23.80
CA ARG A 125 1.33 -9.78 -24.80
C ARG A 125 2.34 -8.64 -24.88
N SER A 126 2.27 -7.85 -25.95
CA SER A 126 3.11 -6.67 -26.16
C SER A 126 2.25 -5.42 -26.30
N PHE A 127 2.78 -4.30 -25.87
CA PHE A 127 2.22 -2.98 -26.08
C PHE A 127 3.17 -2.18 -26.96
N ASN A 128 2.64 -1.56 -28.01
CA ASN A 128 3.44 -0.81 -28.96
C ASN A 128 4.07 0.43 -28.32
N SER A 129 5.23 0.83 -28.85
CA SER A 129 5.87 2.09 -28.47
C SER A 129 4.95 3.28 -28.74
N GLY A 130 4.98 4.27 -27.86
CA GLY A 130 4.18 5.47 -27.96
C GLY A 130 2.82 5.42 -27.25
N ILE A 131 2.45 4.28 -26.63
CA ILE A 131 1.33 4.26 -25.69
C ILE A 131 1.65 5.15 -24.49
N THR A 132 0.66 5.86 -23.97
CA THR A 132 0.84 6.64 -22.74
C THR A 132 0.62 5.80 -21.49
N LEU A 133 1.15 6.24 -20.34
CA LEU A 133 0.83 5.60 -19.05
C LEU A 133 -0.66 5.61 -18.76
N GLY A 134 -1.37 6.67 -19.16
CA GLY A 134 -2.81 6.77 -19.02
C GLY A 134 -3.57 5.71 -19.84
N ASP A 135 -3.19 5.54 -21.10
CA ASP A 135 -3.81 4.55 -22.01
C ASP A 135 -3.50 3.12 -21.58
N LEU A 136 -2.23 2.87 -21.18
CA LEU A 136 -1.82 1.57 -20.65
C LEU A 136 -2.64 1.22 -19.41
N ALA A 137 -2.69 2.13 -18.43
CA ALA A 137 -3.45 1.94 -17.20
C ALA A 137 -4.94 1.72 -17.48
N SER A 138 -5.53 2.48 -18.41
CA SER A 138 -6.93 2.35 -18.79
C SER A 138 -7.21 1.00 -19.43
N THR A 139 -6.34 0.56 -20.35
CA THR A 139 -6.46 -0.73 -21.01
C THR A 139 -6.39 -1.89 -20.03
N VAL A 140 -5.40 -1.84 -19.13
CA VAL A 140 -5.20 -2.88 -18.13
C VAL A 140 -6.33 -2.90 -17.11
N ALA A 141 -6.70 -1.74 -16.54
CA ALA A 141 -7.77 -1.63 -15.56
C ALA A 141 -9.11 -2.11 -16.12
N ALA A 142 -9.47 -1.70 -17.34
CA ALA A 142 -10.71 -2.10 -17.99
C ALA A 142 -10.82 -3.62 -18.17
N SER A 143 -9.71 -4.31 -18.46
CA SER A 143 -9.69 -5.78 -18.59
C SER A 143 -10.07 -6.51 -17.28
N HIS A 144 -10.03 -5.80 -16.15
CA HIS A 144 -10.44 -6.28 -14.83
C HIS A 144 -11.73 -5.59 -14.34
N GLY A 145 -12.37 -4.77 -15.18
CA GLY A 145 -13.57 -3.98 -14.85
C GLY A 145 -13.28 -2.96 -13.76
N LEU A 146 -12.05 -2.47 -13.67
CA LEU A 146 -11.62 -1.35 -12.84
C LEU A 146 -11.55 -0.09 -13.69
N THR A 147 -11.64 1.06 -13.05
CA THR A 147 -11.43 2.37 -13.68
C THR A 147 -10.03 2.86 -13.37
N ALA A 148 -9.25 3.22 -14.37
CA ALA A 148 -7.94 3.82 -14.15
C ALA A 148 -8.07 5.24 -13.61
N ARG A 149 -7.24 5.57 -12.62
CA ARG A 149 -7.05 6.91 -12.08
C ARG A 149 -5.56 7.21 -12.09
N VAL A 150 -5.15 8.01 -13.06
CA VAL A 150 -3.74 8.36 -13.28
C VAL A 150 -3.55 9.84 -12.97
N ASP A 151 -2.52 10.15 -12.18
CA ASP A 151 -2.16 11.54 -11.87
C ASP A 151 -1.91 12.33 -13.15
N SER A 152 -2.29 13.61 -13.18
CA SER A 152 -2.19 14.48 -14.35
C SER A 152 -0.76 14.64 -14.87
N THR A 153 0.24 14.50 -14.00
CA THR A 153 1.66 14.56 -14.38
C THR A 153 2.16 13.28 -15.06
N LEU A 154 1.44 12.18 -14.91
CA LEU A 154 1.79 10.85 -15.43
C LEU A 154 0.96 10.46 -16.66
N VAL A 155 -0.27 10.97 -16.79
CA VAL A 155 -1.25 10.49 -17.78
C VAL A 155 -0.73 10.54 -19.21
N ASN A 156 0.01 11.57 -19.58
CA ASN A 156 0.55 11.79 -20.94
C ASN A 156 2.01 11.33 -21.09
N VAL A 157 2.59 10.68 -20.08
CA VAL A 157 3.97 10.17 -20.18
C VAL A 157 3.97 9.00 -21.17
N SER A 158 4.74 9.17 -22.25
CA SER A 158 4.91 8.11 -23.26
C SER A 158 5.80 7.00 -22.68
N VAL A 159 5.37 5.77 -22.87
CA VAL A 159 6.17 4.60 -22.53
C VAL A 159 6.72 3.96 -23.80
N GLY A 160 7.90 3.35 -23.70
CA GLY A 160 8.50 2.62 -24.79
C GLY A 160 7.72 1.34 -25.12
N HIS A 161 8.29 0.51 -25.99
CA HIS A 161 7.76 -0.83 -26.22
C HIS A 161 7.80 -1.66 -24.92
N ILE A 162 6.67 -2.27 -24.59
CA ILE A 162 6.53 -3.07 -23.37
C ILE A 162 6.15 -4.49 -23.74
N ASP A 163 6.96 -5.46 -23.29
CA ASP A 163 6.62 -6.86 -23.31
C ASP A 163 6.18 -7.31 -21.91
N GLN A 164 5.04 -7.95 -21.87
CA GLN A 164 4.52 -8.69 -20.72
C GLN A 164 4.69 -10.18 -21.03
N LEU A 165 5.69 -10.82 -20.44
CA LEU A 165 6.04 -12.21 -20.72
C LEU A 165 5.86 -13.07 -19.47
N GLY A 166 4.78 -13.84 -19.43
CA GLY A 166 4.46 -14.67 -18.25
C GLY A 166 4.30 -13.86 -16.98
N GLU A 167 3.88 -12.61 -17.08
CA GLU A 167 3.74 -11.65 -15.99
C GLU A 167 2.28 -11.32 -15.74
N SER A 168 1.87 -11.15 -14.48
CA SER A 168 0.53 -10.68 -14.15
C SER A 168 0.37 -9.18 -14.42
N ASP A 169 -0.88 -8.75 -14.64
CA ASP A 169 -1.16 -7.33 -14.85
C ASP A 169 -0.78 -6.47 -13.63
N MET A 170 -0.90 -7.00 -12.43
CA MET A 170 -0.43 -6.31 -11.22
C MET A 170 1.08 -6.08 -11.25
N ASN A 171 1.86 -7.11 -11.59
CA ASN A 171 3.33 -6.99 -11.67
C ASN A 171 3.73 -6.05 -12.80
N LEU A 172 3.10 -6.17 -13.97
CA LEU A 172 3.32 -5.26 -15.09
C LEU A 172 3.13 -3.80 -14.67
N MET A 173 1.97 -3.47 -14.10
CA MET A 173 1.66 -2.09 -13.70
C MET A 173 2.57 -1.58 -12.59
N THR A 174 2.95 -2.45 -11.64
CA THR A 174 3.92 -2.10 -10.59
C THR A 174 5.28 -1.79 -11.20
N ARG A 175 5.80 -2.66 -12.07
CA ARG A 175 7.09 -2.49 -12.75
C ARG A 175 7.15 -1.22 -13.58
N ILE A 176 6.09 -0.95 -14.35
CA ILE A 176 6.01 0.26 -15.18
C ILE A 176 5.89 1.51 -14.30
N ALA A 177 5.07 1.50 -13.25
CA ALA A 177 4.97 2.62 -12.32
C ALA A 177 6.33 2.90 -11.65
N GLU A 178 7.00 1.88 -11.15
CA GLU A 178 8.33 1.99 -10.52
C GLU A 178 9.35 2.62 -11.47
N SER A 179 9.38 2.21 -12.74
CA SER A 179 10.30 2.77 -13.73
C SER A 179 10.07 4.26 -14.04
N HIS A 180 8.87 4.78 -13.72
CA HIS A 180 8.51 6.19 -13.89
C HIS A 180 8.41 6.95 -12.57
N GLY A 181 8.98 6.41 -11.49
CA GLY A 181 8.95 7.05 -10.17
C GLY A 181 7.54 7.18 -9.59
N ALA A 182 6.65 6.29 -9.98
CA ALA A 182 5.25 6.26 -9.58
C ALA A 182 4.93 5.04 -8.72
N VAL A 183 3.75 5.06 -8.11
CA VAL A 183 3.14 3.98 -7.35
C VAL A 183 1.91 3.50 -8.09
N SER A 184 1.75 2.19 -8.20
CA SER A 184 0.57 1.52 -8.74
C SER A 184 -0.18 0.82 -7.61
N LYS A 185 -1.41 1.23 -7.35
CA LYS A 185 -2.24 0.68 -6.26
C LYS A 185 -3.66 0.45 -6.74
N ILE A 186 -4.25 -0.68 -6.34
CA ILE A 186 -5.67 -0.94 -6.55
C ILE A 186 -6.41 -0.60 -5.28
N THR A 187 -7.40 0.25 -5.38
CA THR A 187 -8.26 0.64 -4.27
C THR A 187 -9.70 0.71 -4.75
N HIS A 188 -10.58 -0.01 -4.07
CA HIS A 188 -12.00 -0.08 -4.41
C HIS A 188 -12.20 -0.53 -5.88
N ASP A 189 -12.85 0.27 -6.71
CA ASP A 189 -13.10 0.00 -8.12
C ASP A 189 -12.09 0.71 -9.05
N TYR A 190 -10.99 1.23 -8.48
CA TYR A 190 -10.00 2.02 -9.20
C TYR A 190 -8.62 1.37 -9.23
N TRP A 191 -7.95 1.51 -10.35
CA TRP A 191 -6.52 1.29 -10.48
C TRP A 191 -5.82 2.65 -10.52
N VAL A 192 -5.07 2.93 -9.48
CA VAL A 192 -4.50 4.24 -9.19
C VAL A 192 -3.03 4.26 -9.55
N LEU A 193 -2.58 5.28 -10.29
CA LEU A 193 -1.17 5.60 -10.51
C LEU A 193 -0.89 7.03 -10.04
N THR A 194 0.02 7.16 -9.08
CA THR A 194 0.43 8.46 -8.53
C THR A 194 1.95 8.56 -8.45
N PRO A 195 2.53 9.77 -8.56
CA PRO A 195 3.95 9.95 -8.24
C PRO A 195 4.24 9.51 -6.80
N ARG A 196 5.42 8.91 -6.56
CA ARG A 196 5.83 8.44 -5.21
C ARG A 196 5.80 9.53 -4.14
N ASN A 197 6.05 10.77 -4.52
CA ASN A 197 6.09 11.90 -3.61
C ASN A 197 4.92 12.86 -3.84
N ALA A 198 3.76 12.33 -4.23
CA ALA A 198 2.57 13.15 -4.42
C ALA A 198 2.27 13.95 -3.14
N LYS A 199 2.00 15.24 -3.31
CA LYS A 199 1.58 16.13 -2.21
C LYS A 199 0.07 16.25 -2.12
N THR A 200 -0.62 15.71 -3.10
CA THR A 200 -2.07 15.76 -3.25
C THR A 200 -2.62 14.36 -3.54
N THR A 201 -3.86 14.15 -3.19
CA THR A 201 -4.64 13.00 -3.67
C THR A 201 -4.86 13.12 -5.18
N ILE A 202 -5.25 12.05 -5.85
CA ILE A 202 -5.65 12.08 -7.29
C ILE A 202 -6.79 13.08 -7.56
N SER A 203 -7.64 13.33 -6.59
CA SER A 203 -8.70 14.35 -6.68
C SER A 203 -8.20 15.78 -6.45
N GLY A 204 -6.88 15.98 -6.26
CA GLY A 204 -6.27 17.29 -6.11
C GLY A 204 -6.30 17.87 -4.69
N HIS A 205 -6.84 17.15 -3.71
CA HIS A 205 -6.82 17.61 -2.32
C HIS A 205 -5.44 17.43 -1.70
N PRO A 206 -4.91 18.45 -0.96
CA PRO A 206 -3.65 18.31 -0.24
C PRO A 206 -3.70 17.13 0.74
N LEU A 207 -2.64 16.34 0.77
CA LEU A 207 -2.47 15.34 1.82
C LEU A 207 -2.15 16.06 3.13
N PRO A 208 -2.87 15.79 4.22
CA PRO A 208 -2.60 16.41 5.51
C PRO A 208 -1.21 15.98 6.01
N ILE A 209 -0.47 16.92 6.60
CA ILE A 209 0.76 16.65 7.32
C ILE A 209 0.43 16.67 8.81
N HIS A 210 0.70 15.59 9.51
CA HIS A 210 0.47 15.50 10.94
C HIS A 210 1.80 15.63 11.68
N LEU A 211 1.81 16.45 12.74
CA LEU A 211 2.94 16.55 13.68
C LEU A 211 2.75 15.48 14.75
N ILE A 212 3.77 14.65 14.96
CA ILE A 212 3.79 13.61 15.99
C ILE A 212 4.95 13.88 16.94
N THR A 213 4.67 13.78 18.24
CA THR A 213 5.62 13.97 19.34
C THR A 213 5.71 12.71 20.21
N PRO A 214 6.79 12.48 20.95
CA PRO A 214 6.97 11.28 21.75
C PRO A 214 5.86 11.04 22.79
N ASP A 215 5.29 12.08 23.35
CA ASP A 215 4.19 12.01 24.33
C ASP A 215 2.86 11.52 23.74
N MET A 216 2.71 11.55 22.41
CA MET A 216 1.58 10.95 21.72
C MET A 216 1.72 9.45 21.54
N CYS A 217 2.93 8.88 21.70
CA CYS A 217 3.25 7.50 21.39
C CYS A 217 3.27 6.62 22.63
N ASP A 218 2.61 5.46 22.57
CA ASP A 218 2.79 4.40 23.57
C ASP A 218 4.18 3.79 23.47
N THR A 219 4.63 3.57 22.23
CA THR A 219 5.98 3.08 21.92
C THR A 219 6.45 3.63 20.58
N TRP A 220 7.75 3.83 20.48
CA TRP A 220 8.39 4.14 19.21
C TRP A 220 9.76 3.48 19.11
N ARG A 221 10.21 3.24 17.91
CA ARG A 221 11.53 2.66 17.63
C ARG A 221 12.06 3.20 16.32
N TYR A 222 13.22 3.81 16.36
CA TYR A 222 14.03 4.13 15.19
C TYR A 222 14.98 2.97 14.90
N HIS A 223 15.22 2.70 13.63
CA HIS A 223 16.24 1.79 13.18
C HIS A 223 16.97 2.38 11.98
N ASP A 224 18.28 2.18 11.99
CA ASP A 224 19.17 2.51 10.89
C ASP A 224 20.08 1.30 10.69
N ASN A 225 19.95 0.66 9.54
CA ASN A 225 20.74 -0.51 9.18
C ASN A 225 21.90 -0.06 8.30
N SER A 226 22.97 0.39 8.91
CA SER A 226 24.20 0.87 8.25
C SER A 226 24.95 -0.16 7.43
N ASP A 227 24.52 -1.44 7.45
CA ASP A 227 25.16 -2.53 6.69
C ASP A 227 24.86 -2.51 5.19
N HIS A 228 23.95 -1.65 4.75
CA HIS A 228 23.73 -1.40 3.32
C HIS A 228 24.26 -0.02 2.95
N PRO A 229 25.09 0.04 1.92
CA PRO A 229 25.63 1.31 1.48
C PRO A 229 24.52 2.23 0.98
N ASP A 230 24.63 3.46 1.35
CA ASP A 230 23.86 4.58 0.82
C ASP A 230 24.19 4.77 -0.67
N CYS A 231 23.55 3.98 -1.54
CA CYS A 231 23.69 4.16 -2.96
C CYS A 231 23.05 5.46 -3.40
N GLY A 232 23.84 6.47 -3.67
CA GLY A 232 23.37 7.76 -4.19
C GLY A 232 23.97 8.99 -3.53
N THR A 233 24.69 8.85 -2.43
CA THR A 233 25.65 9.84 -1.96
C THR A 233 27.05 9.50 -2.47
N GLU A 234 27.87 10.50 -2.74
CA GLU A 234 29.23 10.31 -3.26
C GLU A 234 30.02 9.40 -2.31
N GLY A 235 30.50 8.25 -2.82
CA GLY A 235 31.28 7.27 -2.05
C GLY A 235 30.49 6.15 -1.36
N SER A 236 29.17 6.03 -1.54
CA SER A 236 28.32 5.11 -0.77
C SER A 236 27.71 3.96 -1.56
N GLY A 237 28.34 3.55 -2.65
CA GLY A 237 27.94 2.43 -3.51
C GLY A 237 27.49 2.85 -4.90
N SER A 238 27.50 1.90 -5.82
CA SER A 238 27.15 2.15 -7.22
C SER A 238 26.27 1.07 -7.82
N TYR A 239 25.43 1.47 -8.78
CA TYR A 239 24.66 0.57 -9.65
C TYR A 239 25.24 0.62 -11.05
N ILE A 240 25.62 -0.54 -11.59
CA ILE A 240 26.03 -0.69 -12.98
C ILE A 240 24.88 -1.32 -13.74
N VAL A 241 24.35 -0.56 -14.69
CA VAL A 241 23.19 -0.94 -15.50
C VAL A 241 23.63 -1.09 -16.95
N ALA A 242 23.45 -2.27 -17.52
CA ALA A 242 23.73 -2.51 -18.92
C ALA A 242 22.57 -2.01 -19.82
N TYR A 243 22.88 -1.43 -20.99
CA TYR A 243 21.87 -1.04 -21.99
C TYR A 243 22.36 -1.24 -23.42
N LYS A 244 21.43 -1.35 -24.36
CA LYS A 244 21.73 -1.42 -25.79
C LYS A 244 21.78 -0.01 -26.36
N ASP A 245 22.93 0.35 -26.94
CA ASP A 245 23.07 1.61 -27.66
C ASP A 245 22.72 1.40 -29.12
N MET A 246 21.51 1.82 -29.49
CA MET A 246 21.03 1.71 -30.88
C MET A 246 21.78 2.61 -31.86
N ALA A 247 22.38 3.70 -31.41
CA ALA A 247 23.21 4.57 -32.23
C ALA A 247 24.58 3.94 -32.56
N ASP A 248 25.04 2.98 -31.71
CA ASP A 248 26.28 2.22 -31.93
C ASP A 248 25.99 0.74 -32.33
N GLY A 249 24.98 0.56 -33.18
CA GLY A 249 24.67 -0.74 -33.76
C GLY A 249 24.14 -1.79 -32.75
N GLY A 250 23.55 -1.34 -31.66
CA GLY A 250 22.97 -2.22 -30.62
C GLY A 250 24.01 -2.83 -29.67
N LYS A 251 25.23 -2.28 -29.61
CA LYS A 251 26.24 -2.72 -28.65
C LYS A 251 25.78 -2.50 -27.21
N ILE A 252 26.16 -3.42 -26.35
CA ILE A 252 25.89 -3.32 -24.91
C ILE A 252 26.90 -2.36 -24.29
N LYS A 253 26.39 -1.29 -23.69
CA LYS A 253 27.13 -0.32 -22.88
C LYS A 253 26.69 -0.38 -21.43
N GLN A 254 27.48 0.19 -20.55
CA GLN A 254 27.20 0.25 -19.12
C GLN A 254 27.03 1.69 -18.67
N LEU A 255 26.05 1.92 -17.82
CA LEU A 255 25.81 3.17 -17.13
C LEU A 255 26.06 2.93 -15.64
N THR A 256 26.93 3.75 -15.04
CA THR A 256 27.16 3.72 -13.59
C THR A 256 26.37 4.85 -12.94
N ILE A 257 25.62 4.50 -11.89
CA ILE A 257 24.83 5.44 -11.07
C ILE A 257 25.32 5.32 -9.63
N GLY A 258 25.68 6.44 -9.02
CA GLY A 258 26.36 6.49 -7.73
C GLY A 258 27.87 6.28 -7.86
N SER A 259 28.57 6.17 -6.75
CA SER A 259 30.02 5.94 -6.69
C SER A 259 30.42 5.16 -5.44
N GLY A 260 31.51 4.39 -5.51
CA GLY A 260 32.01 3.60 -4.39
C GLY A 260 31.46 2.18 -4.33
N GLU A 261 31.83 1.49 -3.26
CA GLU A 261 31.43 0.11 -2.96
C GLU A 261 30.25 0.06 -1.98
N PRO A 262 29.42 -0.99 -2.05
CA PRO A 262 29.47 -2.10 -2.99
C PRO A 262 28.91 -1.74 -4.36
N VAL A 263 29.35 -2.47 -5.38
CA VAL A 263 28.86 -2.34 -6.75
C VAL A 263 27.74 -3.35 -6.99
N THR A 264 26.56 -2.88 -7.36
CA THR A 264 25.42 -3.73 -7.74
C THR A 264 25.27 -3.76 -9.26
N HIS A 265 25.38 -4.94 -9.87
CA HIS A 265 25.17 -5.12 -11.30
C HIS A 265 23.73 -5.56 -11.60
N LEU A 266 23.04 -4.83 -12.47
CA LEU A 266 21.79 -5.27 -13.06
C LEU A 266 22.08 -6.11 -14.30
N SER A 267 21.80 -7.41 -14.20
CA SER A 267 22.30 -8.43 -15.14
C SER A 267 21.65 -8.40 -16.51
N VAL A 268 20.50 -7.74 -16.68
CA VAL A 268 19.75 -7.72 -17.95
C VAL A 268 19.94 -6.38 -18.65
N PRO A 269 20.42 -6.37 -19.91
CA PRO A 269 20.58 -5.13 -20.66
C PRO A 269 19.22 -4.48 -20.96
N PHE A 270 19.10 -3.18 -20.67
CA PHE A 270 17.92 -2.38 -21.00
C PHE A 270 17.91 -1.94 -22.45
N PRO A 271 16.74 -1.65 -23.05
CA PRO A 271 16.65 -1.34 -24.47
C PRO A 271 17.24 0.02 -24.85
N SER A 272 17.40 0.95 -23.90
CA SER A 272 17.97 2.29 -24.14
C SER A 272 18.71 2.82 -22.90
N LEU A 273 19.48 3.88 -23.09
CA LEU A 273 20.16 4.63 -22.02
C LEU A 273 19.16 5.22 -21.03
N GLU A 274 18.06 5.79 -21.52
CA GLU A 274 17.03 6.39 -20.69
C GLU A 274 16.37 5.35 -19.77
N ALA A 275 16.05 4.17 -20.31
CA ALA A 275 15.49 3.07 -19.52
C ALA A 275 16.48 2.59 -18.44
N ALA A 276 17.76 2.47 -18.79
CA ALA A 276 18.81 2.10 -17.85
C ALA A 276 18.96 3.15 -16.72
N GLN A 277 18.92 4.43 -17.09
CA GLN A 277 19.02 5.53 -16.13
C GLN A 277 17.84 5.59 -15.16
N GLN A 278 16.61 5.39 -15.66
CA GLN A 278 15.40 5.35 -14.84
C GLN A 278 15.45 4.20 -13.82
N VAL A 279 15.78 3.01 -14.30
CA VAL A 279 15.80 1.80 -13.44
C VAL A 279 16.93 1.86 -12.42
N GLY A 280 18.13 2.29 -12.83
CA GLY A 280 19.26 2.42 -11.93
C GLY A 280 19.02 3.49 -10.85
N THR A 281 18.47 4.64 -11.23
CA THR A 281 18.11 5.69 -10.27
C THR A 281 16.97 5.24 -9.33
N GLY A 282 15.99 4.51 -9.86
CA GLY A 282 14.92 3.91 -9.07
C GLY A 282 15.43 2.88 -8.07
N GLY A 283 16.35 2.01 -8.50
CA GLY A 283 17.00 1.00 -7.66
C GLY A 283 17.80 1.61 -6.52
N ALA A 284 18.62 2.62 -6.82
CA ALA A 284 19.39 3.36 -5.83
C ALA A 284 18.49 4.00 -4.76
N LYS A 285 17.44 4.72 -5.18
CA LYS A 285 16.46 5.32 -4.26
C LYS A 285 15.72 4.28 -3.41
N HIS A 286 15.41 3.12 -3.98
CA HIS A 286 14.72 2.05 -3.23
C HIS A 286 15.63 1.41 -2.19
N ALA A 287 16.92 1.25 -2.48
CA ALA A 287 17.89 0.78 -1.53
C ALA A 287 18.03 1.73 -0.32
N GLN A 288 18.13 3.03 -0.57
CA GLN A 288 18.20 4.06 0.48
C GLN A 288 17.02 4.02 1.46
N LYS A 289 15.79 3.80 0.95
CA LYS A 289 14.58 3.76 1.78
C LYS A 289 14.51 2.63 2.78
N LYS A 290 15.16 1.51 2.51
CA LYS A 290 15.18 0.34 3.41
C LYS A 290 16.15 0.46 4.57
N LEU A 291 17.00 1.48 4.57
CA LEU A 291 18.10 1.59 5.52
C LEU A 291 17.64 2.13 6.86
N ARG A 292 16.74 3.09 6.86
CA ARG A 292 16.23 3.70 8.08
C ARG A 292 14.73 3.75 8.10
N GLY A 293 14.18 3.67 9.27
CA GLY A 293 12.74 3.76 9.47
C GLY A 293 12.36 4.00 10.92
N VAL A 294 11.14 4.44 11.12
CA VAL A 294 10.56 4.62 12.44
C VAL A 294 9.30 3.80 12.54
N SER A 295 9.16 3.03 13.61
CA SER A 295 7.91 2.36 13.96
C SER A 295 7.28 3.07 15.14
N LEU A 296 6.00 3.41 15.02
CA LEU A 296 5.24 4.11 16.07
C LEU A 296 3.98 3.30 16.42
N THR A 297 3.66 3.26 17.70
CA THR A 297 2.37 2.79 18.23
C THR A 297 1.77 3.87 19.10
N MET A 298 0.53 4.26 18.85
CA MET A 298 -0.13 5.34 19.58
C MET A 298 -1.65 5.13 19.65
N PRO A 299 -2.35 5.73 20.61
CA PRO A 299 -3.80 5.82 20.57
C PRO A 299 -4.27 6.62 19.35
N ALA A 300 -5.33 6.18 18.70
CA ALA A 300 -5.94 6.98 17.65
C ALA A 300 -6.70 8.17 18.25
N THR A 301 -6.68 9.29 17.53
CA THR A 301 -7.48 10.47 17.85
C THR A 301 -8.34 10.86 16.64
N PRO A 302 -9.43 11.64 16.82
CA PRO A 302 -10.26 12.06 15.70
C PRO A 302 -9.49 12.74 14.57
N GLU A 303 -8.46 13.52 14.90
CA GLU A 303 -7.63 14.29 13.97
C GLU A 303 -6.78 13.36 13.09
N LEU A 304 -6.41 12.17 13.59
CA LEU A 304 -5.57 11.21 12.90
C LEU A 304 -6.37 10.24 12.02
N MET A 305 -7.72 10.28 12.11
CA MET A 305 -8.55 9.36 11.32
C MET A 305 -8.47 9.59 9.81
N GLY A 306 -8.01 10.76 9.36
CA GLY A 306 -7.79 11.06 7.95
C GLY A 306 -6.48 10.50 7.37
N MET A 307 -5.60 9.94 8.20
CA MET A 307 -4.31 9.41 7.75
C MET A 307 -4.49 8.23 6.81
N THR A 308 -3.57 8.14 5.86
CA THR A 308 -3.45 7.05 4.89
C THR A 308 -1.98 6.70 4.67
N ALA A 309 -1.69 5.49 4.25
CA ALA A 309 -0.36 5.17 3.73
C ALA A 309 -0.04 6.08 2.54
N GLU A 310 1.23 6.31 2.25
CA GLU A 310 1.76 7.35 1.36
C GLU A 310 1.62 8.78 1.90
N GLY A 311 0.89 9.02 3.00
CA GLY A 311 0.81 10.31 3.69
C GLY A 311 2.14 10.71 4.30
N LYS A 312 2.25 11.99 4.66
CA LYS A 312 3.44 12.56 5.31
C LYS A 312 3.15 12.89 6.75
N ILE A 313 4.14 12.67 7.60
CA ILE A 313 4.15 13.13 8.98
C ILE A 313 5.48 13.82 9.28
N THR A 314 5.45 14.75 10.22
CA THR A 314 6.64 15.37 10.78
C THR A 314 6.83 14.86 12.21
N LEU A 315 7.98 14.27 12.50
CA LEU A 315 8.38 13.90 13.86
C LEU A 315 9.13 15.07 14.50
N SER A 316 8.85 15.32 15.78
CA SER A 316 9.51 16.39 16.53
C SER A 316 9.66 16.00 17.99
N GLY A 317 10.88 16.16 18.53
CA GLY A 317 11.21 15.89 19.92
C GLY A 317 11.63 14.46 20.22
N PHE A 318 11.83 13.63 19.21
CA PHE A 318 12.32 12.25 19.36
C PHE A 318 13.85 12.22 19.48
N GLY A 319 14.54 13.04 18.70
CA GLY A 319 15.99 13.16 18.67
C GLY A 319 16.47 13.76 17.36
N SER A 320 17.74 14.14 17.30
CA SER A 320 18.29 14.85 16.13
C SER A 320 18.32 14.02 14.85
N VAL A 321 18.23 12.71 14.94
CA VAL A 321 18.27 11.76 13.82
C VAL A 321 16.86 11.32 13.42
N GLU A 322 15.97 11.23 14.40
CA GLU A 322 14.59 10.80 14.24
C GLU A 322 13.66 11.92 13.79
N ASP A 323 13.95 13.16 14.21
CA ASP A 323 13.14 14.34 13.88
C ASP A 323 13.21 14.66 12.39
N GLY A 324 12.09 15.10 11.83
CA GLY A 324 11.97 15.49 10.43
C GLY A 324 10.75 14.92 9.73
N ASP A 325 10.73 15.05 8.42
CA ASP A 325 9.63 14.61 7.58
C ASP A 325 9.81 13.15 7.17
N TRP A 326 8.77 12.37 7.39
CA TRP A 326 8.69 10.95 7.11
C TRP A 326 7.47 10.64 6.25
N LYS A 327 7.59 9.60 5.44
CA LYS A 327 6.48 9.04 4.67
C LYS A 327 5.92 7.82 5.40
N ILE A 328 4.60 7.66 5.38
CA ILE A 328 3.95 6.50 5.95
C ILE A 328 4.02 5.35 4.92
N GLY A 329 4.88 4.37 5.16
CA GLY A 329 4.99 3.16 4.34
C GLY A 329 3.91 2.13 4.66
N ARG A 330 3.49 2.05 5.93
CA ARG A 330 2.37 1.22 6.39
C ARG A 330 1.63 1.90 7.51
N LEU A 331 0.31 1.84 7.45
CA LEU A 331 -0.58 2.34 8.48
C LEU A 331 -1.55 1.22 8.90
N GLU A 332 -1.66 0.99 10.20
CA GLU A 332 -2.59 0.01 10.75
C GLU A 332 -3.47 0.67 11.82
N PHE A 333 -4.77 0.60 11.63
CA PHE A 333 -5.76 0.93 12.67
C PHE A 333 -6.25 -0.37 13.28
N ARG A 334 -6.17 -0.49 14.60
CA ARG A 334 -6.64 -1.66 15.33
C ARG A 334 -7.61 -1.26 16.43
N LEU A 335 -8.83 -1.74 16.31
CA LEU A 335 -9.87 -1.62 17.33
C LEU A 335 -9.93 -2.92 18.13
N SER A 336 -9.80 -2.82 19.44
CA SER A 336 -9.85 -3.93 20.39
C SER A 336 -10.49 -3.47 21.72
N ASP A 337 -10.48 -4.34 22.71
CA ASP A 337 -10.86 -4.01 24.09
C ASP A 337 -10.03 -2.88 24.71
N LYS A 338 -8.83 -2.63 24.17
CA LYS A 338 -7.94 -1.51 24.57
C LYS A 338 -8.26 -0.18 23.88
N GLY A 339 -9.28 -0.16 23.03
CA GLY A 339 -9.65 1.00 22.24
C GLY A 339 -9.13 0.94 20.80
N LEU A 340 -9.04 2.10 20.16
CA LEU A 340 -8.54 2.25 18.80
C LEU A 340 -7.09 2.73 18.83
N THR A 341 -6.19 1.94 18.29
CA THR A 341 -4.75 2.22 18.20
C THR A 341 -4.31 2.35 16.76
N ILE A 342 -3.24 3.11 16.56
CA ILE A 342 -2.54 3.28 15.29
C ILE A 342 -1.15 2.69 15.43
N ASN A 343 -0.77 1.83 14.48
CA ASN A 343 0.60 1.38 14.28
C ASN A 343 1.08 1.91 12.93
N MET A 344 2.25 2.52 12.88
CA MET A 344 2.84 3.07 11.67
C MET A 344 4.26 2.58 11.46
N GLU A 345 4.59 2.32 10.21
CA GLU A 345 5.96 2.14 9.73
C GLU A 345 6.28 3.30 8.78
N LEU A 346 7.30 4.07 9.13
CA LEU A 346 7.75 5.26 8.43
C LEU A 346 9.03 4.97 7.65
N GLU A 347 9.16 5.56 6.47
CA GLU A 347 10.28 5.40 5.54
C GLU A 347 10.75 6.75 4.93
#